data_dbbaacdb033ddc225d0eb6ef4b118d35
#
_entry.id   dbbaacdb033ddc225d0eb6ef4b118d35
#
_cell.length_a   1.000
_cell.length_b   1.000
_cell.length_c   1.000
_cell.angle_alpha   90.00
_cell.angle_beta   90.00
_cell.angle_gamma   90.00
#
_symmetry.space_group_name_H-M   'P 1'
#
loop_
_entity.id
_entity.type
_entity.pdbx_description
1 polymer ?
#
loop_
_entity_poly.entity_id
_entity_poly.type
_entity_poly.pdbx_seq_one_letter_code
_entity_poly.pdbx_strand_id
1 'polypeptide(L)'
;MSKIISFLKFSVVIFISTSALAFEEDAKKFVQSTTDEAKKIILDKSIKLEDKKKEIEKIAINFVDVDGLGKFTLGSERKNLNKEQLNQYTKTFRVFFAKNISSRLQNYSDQDIKVIGSKQISDNYVMVNSKMVSKKEGQEIAVDWRVFKINDKLVVRDLVVEGLSLAKTQRQEFSSILASKGFDGLIKSLDEFILKN
;
A
#
# COMPACT_ATOMS: atom_id res chain seq x y z
N MET A 1 24.59 -68.78 1.10
CA MET A 1 23.43 -67.98 1.59
C MET A 1 23.81 -66.52 1.52
N SER A 2 23.49 -65.85 0.41
CA SER A 2 23.82 -64.46 0.14
C SER A 2 22.61 -63.58 0.49
N LYS A 3 22.78 -62.66 1.44
CA LYS A 3 21.74 -61.66 1.82
C LYS A 3 21.88 -60.43 0.92
N ILE A 4 20.94 -60.25 0.00
CA ILE A 4 20.79 -59.08 -0.80
C ILE A 4 20.09 -57.99 0.07
N ILE A 5 20.82 -56.96 0.47
CA ILE A 5 20.31 -55.78 1.13
C ILE A 5 19.83 -54.80 0.06
N SER A 6 18.52 -54.72 -0.13
CA SER A 6 17.88 -53.76 -1.04
C SER A 6 17.89 -52.37 -0.39
N PHE A 7 18.71 -51.43 -0.95
CA PHE A 7 18.70 -50.03 -0.57
C PHE A 7 17.53 -49.34 -1.26
N LEU A 8 16.46 -49.13 -0.51
CA LEU A 8 15.32 -48.27 -0.93
C LEU A 8 15.77 -46.81 -0.94
N LYS A 9 16.07 -46.27 -2.11
CA LYS A 9 16.35 -44.84 -2.28
C LYS A 9 15.04 -44.06 -2.10
N PHE A 10 14.89 -43.41 -0.96
CA PHE A 10 13.78 -42.49 -0.69
C PHE A 10 14.07 -41.16 -1.38
N SER A 11 13.53 -40.97 -2.61
CA SER A 11 13.57 -39.67 -3.30
C SER A 11 12.58 -38.72 -2.64
N VAL A 12 13.10 -37.79 -1.83
CA VAL A 12 12.31 -36.65 -1.34
C VAL A 12 12.09 -35.68 -2.50
N VAL A 13 10.91 -35.75 -3.11
CA VAL A 13 10.48 -34.75 -4.09
C VAL A 13 10.02 -33.53 -3.31
N ILE A 14 10.86 -32.47 -3.29
CA ILE A 14 10.49 -31.17 -2.75
C ILE A 14 9.53 -30.52 -3.76
N PHE A 15 8.23 -30.60 -3.51
CA PHE A 15 7.23 -29.78 -4.19
C PHE A 15 7.42 -28.31 -3.75
N ILE A 16 8.28 -27.56 -4.45
CA ILE A 16 8.26 -26.10 -4.38
C ILE A 16 6.94 -25.68 -5.02
N SER A 17 6.04 -25.11 -4.21
CA SER A 17 4.72 -24.70 -4.66
C SER A 17 4.87 -23.63 -5.76
N THR A 18 4.65 -23.98 -7.00
CA THR A 18 4.68 -23.07 -8.16
C THR A 18 3.75 -21.88 -8.02
N SER A 19 2.66 -22.04 -7.24
CA SER A 19 1.72 -20.96 -6.91
C SER A 19 2.27 -19.85 -6.03
N ALA A 20 3.20 -20.16 -5.12
CA ALA A 20 3.84 -19.17 -4.24
C ALA A 20 4.75 -18.23 -5.05
N LEU A 21 5.57 -18.80 -5.93
CA LEU A 21 6.44 -18.03 -6.83
C LEU A 21 5.64 -17.16 -7.79
N ALA A 22 4.51 -17.66 -8.30
CA ALA A 22 3.63 -16.89 -9.18
C ALA A 22 3.04 -15.68 -8.46
N PHE A 23 2.59 -15.82 -7.21
CA PHE A 23 2.03 -14.71 -6.43
C PHE A 23 3.08 -13.62 -6.11
N GLU A 24 4.32 -14.01 -5.78
CA GLU A 24 5.41 -13.04 -5.57
C GLU A 24 5.73 -12.26 -6.84
N GLU A 25 5.81 -12.93 -8.00
CA GLU A 25 6.06 -12.28 -9.28
C GLU A 25 4.92 -11.33 -9.69
N ASP A 26 3.67 -11.74 -9.46
CA ASP A 26 2.50 -10.90 -9.74
C ASP A 26 2.48 -9.65 -8.83
N ALA A 27 2.83 -9.81 -7.55
CA ALA A 27 2.93 -8.70 -6.61
C ALA A 27 4.05 -7.70 -7.00
N LYS A 28 5.21 -8.18 -7.43
CA LYS A 28 6.30 -7.32 -7.94
C LYS A 28 5.87 -6.55 -9.18
N LYS A 29 5.29 -7.23 -10.16
CA LYS A 29 4.78 -6.61 -11.39
C LYS A 29 3.70 -5.58 -11.10
N PHE A 30 2.79 -5.89 -10.17
CA PHE A 30 1.74 -4.98 -9.75
C PHE A 30 2.30 -3.69 -9.18
N VAL A 31 3.27 -3.76 -8.27
CA VAL A 31 3.93 -2.57 -7.70
C VAL A 31 4.68 -1.80 -8.79
N GLN A 32 5.53 -2.47 -9.58
CA GLN A 32 6.35 -1.81 -10.59
C GLN A 32 5.48 -1.13 -11.66
N SER A 33 4.49 -1.84 -12.22
CA SER A 33 3.63 -1.29 -13.28
C SER A 33 2.83 -0.08 -12.79
N THR A 34 2.29 -0.13 -11.56
CA THR A 34 1.50 0.99 -11.01
C THR A 34 2.36 2.21 -10.73
N THR A 35 3.57 2.01 -10.19
CA THR A 35 4.50 3.12 -9.95
C THR A 35 5.02 3.73 -11.25
N ASP A 36 5.26 2.91 -12.28
CA ASP A 36 5.65 3.38 -13.62
C ASP A 36 4.52 4.15 -14.31
N GLU A 37 3.27 3.71 -14.18
CA GLU A 37 2.09 4.42 -14.69
C GLU A 37 1.93 5.78 -14.00
N ALA A 38 2.01 5.83 -12.68
CA ALA A 38 1.94 7.07 -11.92
C ALA A 38 3.05 8.04 -12.35
N LYS A 39 4.29 7.54 -12.49
CA LYS A 39 5.43 8.33 -12.94
C LYS A 39 5.21 8.92 -14.33
N LYS A 40 4.69 8.13 -15.28
CA LYS A 40 4.36 8.60 -16.62
C LYS A 40 3.43 9.83 -16.58
N ILE A 41 2.35 9.75 -15.81
CA ILE A 41 1.39 10.86 -15.67
C ILE A 41 2.05 12.09 -15.05
N ILE A 42 2.82 11.89 -13.98
CA ILE A 42 3.48 12.99 -13.27
C ILE A 42 4.44 13.75 -14.19
N LEU A 43 5.23 13.04 -15.00
CA LEU A 43 6.25 13.61 -15.86
C LEU A 43 5.71 14.14 -17.19
N ASP A 44 4.48 13.81 -17.59
CA ASP A 44 3.87 14.27 -18.83
C ASP A 44 3.63 15.78 -18.78
N LYS A 45 4.37 16.53 -19.59
CA LYS A 45 4.27 17.99 -19.65
C LYS A 45 3.02 18.49 -20.40
N SER A 46 2.33 17.63 -21.12
CA SER A 46 1.12 17.98 -21.87
C SER A 46 -0.13 17.99 -20.98
N ILE A 47 -0.10 17.32 -19.83
CA ILE A 47 -1.22 17.23 -18.91
C ILE A 47 -1.14 18.34 -17.87
N LYS A 48 -2.25 19.05 -17.65
CA LYS A 48 -2.35 20.10 -16.62
C LYS A 48 -2.26 19.49 -15.21
N LEU A 49 -1.74 20.26 -14.26
CA LEU A 49 -1.54 19.77 -12.88
C LEU A 49 -2.82 19.21 -12.24
N GLU A 50 -3.96 19.89 -12.43
CA GLU A 50 -5.24 19.44 -11.86
C GLU A 50 -5.72 18.11 -12.46
N ASP A 51 -5.46 17.86 -13.73
CA ASP A 51 -5.81 16.61 -14.39
C ASP A 51 -4.84 15.48 -13.94
N LYS A 52 -3.55 15.79 -13.77
CA LYS A 52 -2.59 14.86 -13.14
C LYS A 52 -3.04 14.45 -11.75
N LYS A 53 -3.45 15.39 -10.90
CA LYS A 53 -3.96 15.09 -9.56
C LYS A 53 -5.12 14.10 -9.63
N LYS A 54 -6.11 14.33 -10.50
CA LYS A 54 -7.26 13.44 -10.67
C LYS A 54 -6.86 12.03 -11.12
N GLU A 55 -5.96 11.91 -12.07
CA GLU A 55 -5.50 10.59 -12.53
C GLU A 55 -4.72 9.85 -11.44
N ILE A 56 -3.86 10.53 -10.69
CA ILE A 56 -3.14 9.93 -9.55
C ILE A 56 -4.09 9.54 -8.42
N GLU A 57 -5.13 10.33 -8.14
CA GLU A 57 -6.18 9.97 -7.18
C GLU A 57 -6.90 8.66 -7.59
N LYS A 58 -7.23 8.48 -8.87
CA LYS A 58 -7.82 7.24 -9.39
C LYS A 58 -6.87 6.05 -9.24
N ILE A 59 -5.60 6.21 -9.62
CA ILE A 59 -4.59 5.16 -9.45
C ILE A 59 -4.49 4.77 -7.98
N ALA A 60 -4.36 5.74 -7.07
CA ALA A 60 -4.23 5.47 -5.65
C ALA A 60 -5.43 4.71 -5.06
N ILE A 61 -6.66 5.09 -5.42
CA ILE A 61 -7.90 4.41 -4.97
C ILE A 61 -7.98 2.97 -5.50
N ASN A 62 -7.51 2.72 -6.70
CA ASN A 62 -7.54 1.38 -7.30
C ASN A 62 -6.40 0.48 -6.79
N PHE A 63 -5.27 1.09 -6.45
CA PHE A 63 -4.06 0.40 -6.00
C PHE A 63 -4.12 0.01 -4.51
N VAL A 64 -4.78 0.83 -3.68
CA VAL A 64 -4.82 0.66 -2.23
C VAL A 64 -6.19 0.13 -1.78
N ASP A 65 -6.20 -0.79 -0.82
CA ASP A 65 -7.41 -1.16 -0.06
C ASP A 65 -7.81 0.00 0.88
N VAL A 66 -8.36 1.07 0.30
CA VAL A 66 -8.67 2.31 1.03
C VAL A 66 -9.67 2.06 2.15
N ASP A 67 -10.66 1.19 1.93
CA ASP A 67 -11.67 0.87 2.95
C ASP A 67 -11.08 0.05 4.10
N GLY A 68 -10.20 -0.92 3.78
CA GLY A 68 -9.46 -1.68 4.79
C GLY A 68 -8.49 -0.78 5.58
N LEU A 69 -7.80 0.13 4.90
CA LEU A 69 -6.92 1.10 5.52
C LEU A 69 -7.69 2.06 6.44
N GLY A 70 -8.81 2.60 5.99
CA GLY A 70 -9.68 3.46 6.80
C GLY A 70 -10.15 2.75 8.08
N LYS A 71 -10.62 1.51 7.96
CA LYS A 71 -10.99 0.71 9.14
C LYS A 71 -9.81 0.45 10.09
N PHE A 72 -8.62 0.26 9.54
CA PHE A 72 -7.41 0.07 10.33
C PHE A 72 -7.02 1.34 11.10
N THR A 73 -7.14 2.51 10.48
CA THR A 73 -6.77 3.80 11.09
C THR A 73 -7.70 4.24 12.22
N LEU A 74 -8.97 3.84 12.21
CA LEU A 74 -9.88 4.01 13.34
C LEU A 74 -9.50 3.16 14.57
N GLY A 75 -8.77 2.10 14.38
CA GLY A 75 -8.36 1.21 15.47
C GLY A 75 -9.54 0.57 16.21
N SER A 76 -9.50 0.62 17.56
CA SER A 76 -10.55 0.09 18.44
C SER A 76 -11.82 0.94 18.40
N GLU A 77 -11.69 2.25 18.16
CA GLU A 77 -12.82 3.19 18.15
C GLU A 77 -13.91 2.83 17.14
N ARG A 78 -13.58 2.14 16.07
CA ARG A 78 -14.57 1.63 15.10
C ARG A 78 -15.68 0.78 15.73
N LYS A 79 -15.46 0.21 16.94
CA LYS A 79 -16.44 -0.61 17.66
C LYS A 79 -17.45 0.26 18.41
N ASN A 80 -17.09 1.49 18.71
CA ASN A 80 -17.90 2.45 19.44
C ASN A 80 -18.73 3.34 18.52
N LEU A 81 -18.46 3.33 17.22
CA LEU A 81 -19.16 4.12 16.22
C LEU A 81 -20.40 3.38 15.71
N ASN A 82 -21.49 4.14 15.54
CA ASN A 82 -22.67 3.62 14.89
C ASN A 82 -22.51 3.51 13.36
N LYS A 83 -23.49 2.92 12.68
CA LYS A 83 -23.44 2.68 11.24
C LYS A 83 -23.32 3.97 10.41
N GLU A 84 -23.98 5.03 10.84
CA GLU A 84 -23.97 6.34 10.15
C GLU A 84 -22.60 6.98 10.26
N GLN A 85 -22.01 6.98 11.45
CA GLN A 85 -20.65 7.48 11.70
C GLN A 85 -19.60 6.70 10.90
N LEU A 86 -19.72 5.36 10.85
CA LEU A 86 -18.82 4.53 10.05
C LEU A 86 -18.93 4.83 8.55
N ASN A 87 -20.15 5.04 8.05
CA ASN A 87 -20.37 5.41 6.66
C ASN A 87 -19.83 6.82 6.34
N GLN A 88 -20.07 7.79 7.23
CA GLN A 88 -19.51 9.12 7.10
C GLN A 88 -17.99 9.08 7.05
N TYR A 89 -17.38 8.43 8.02
CA TYR A 89 -15.94 8.30 8.07
C TYR A 89 -15.36 7.63 6.80
N THR A 90 -15.95 6.53 6.35
CA THR A 90 -15.46 5.81 5.16
C THR A 90 -15.47 6.71 3.92
N LYS A 91 -16.53 7.49 3.73
CA LYS A 91 -16.65 8.45 2.61
C LYS A 91 -15.60 9.56 2.73
N THR A 92 -15.52 10.21 3.90
CA THR A 92 -14.56 11.30 4.14
C THR A 92 -13.11 10.81 4.04
N PHE A 93 -12.81 9.64 4.64
CA PHE A 93 -11.46 9.04 4.58
C PHE A 93 -11.03 8.74 3.14
N ARG A 94 -11.92 8.25 2.28
CA ARG A 94 -11.60 7.97 0.87
C ARG A 94 -11.18 9.23 0.13
N VAL A 95 -11.89 10.34 0.33
CA VAL A 95 -11.55 11.64 -0.28
C VAL A 95 -10.25 12.18 0.32
N PHE A 96 -10.11 12.16 1.65
CA PHE A 96 -8.88 12.54 2.34
C PHE A 96 -7.66 11.77 1.83
N PHE A 97 -7.76 10.44 1.70
CA PHE A 97 -6.68 9.60 1.22
C PHE A 97 -6.25 10.00 -0.20
N ALA A 98 -7.21 10.16 -1.12
CA ALA A 98 -6.95 10.57 -2.49
C ALA A 98 -6.23 11.92 -2.54
N LYS A 99 -6.75 12.92 -1.81
CA LYS A 99 -6.16 14.26 -1.70
C LYS A 99 -4.78 14.25 -1.04
N ASN A 100 -4.58 13.42 -0.01
CA ASN A 100 -3.27 13.28 0.63
C ASN A 100 -2.20 12.78 -0.34
N ILE A 101 -2.55 11.85 -1.22
CA ILE A 101 -1.62 11.38 -2.25
C ILE A 101 -1.38 12.45 -3.32
N SER A 102 -2.43 13.05 -3.88
CA SER A 102 -2.29 14.01 -4.98
C SER A 102 -1.64 15.33 -4.58
N SER A 103 -1.82 15.78 -3.33
CA SER A 103 -1.19 17.00 -2.81
C SER A 103 0.34 16.94 -2.79
N ARG A 104 0.91 15.73 -2.78
CA ARG A 104 2.37 15.52 -2.78
C ARG A 104 3.01 15.55 -4.16
N LEU A 105 2.22 15.63 -5.24
CA LEU A 105 2.74 15.61 -6.61
C LEU A 105 3.71 16.74 -6.92
N GLN A 106 3.52 17.91 -6.31
CA GLN A 106 4.41 19.06 -6.51
C GLN A 106 5.83 18.81 -5.98
N ASN A 107 5.96 17.90 -5.00
CA ASN A 107 7.24 17.52 -4.40
C ASN A 107 7.93 16.39 -5.18
N TYR A 108 7.23 15.78 -6.16
CA TYR A 108 7.80 14.74 -6.99
C TYR A 108 8.62 15.38 -8.12
N SER A 109 9.88 15.05 -8.22
CA SER A 109 10.76 15.64 -9.26
C SER A 109 11.40 14.57 -10.15
N ASP A 110 12.21 13.69 -9.58
CA ASP A 110 13.09 12.81 -10.33
C ASP A 110 13.23 11.41 -9.72
N GLN A 111 12.41 11.10 -8.71
CA GLN A 111 12.51 9.82 -8.02
C GLN A 111 12.05 8.67 -8.91
N ASP A 112 12.75 7.56 -8.79
CA ASP A 112 12.39 6.28 -9.39
C ASP A 112 12.11 5.25 -8.30
N ILE A 113 11.08 4.44 -8.48
CA ILE A 113 10.84 3.25 -7.67
C ILE A 113 11.41 2.04 -8.41
N LYS A 114 12.36 1.36 -7.78
CA LYS A 114 12.95 0.12 -8.30
C LYS A 114 12.59 -1.03 -7.39
N VAL A 115 11.77 -1.95 -7.86
CA VAL A 115 11.49 -3.20 -7.15
C VAL A 115 12.77 -4.03 -7.14
N ILE A 116 13.21 -4.46 -5.95
CA ILE A 116 14.46 -5.19 -5.74
C ILE A 116 14.25 -6.63 -5.26
N GLY A 117 13.04 -6.94 -4.76
CA GLY A 117 12.72 -8.27 -4.27
C GLY A 117 11.30 -8.38 -3.75
N SER A 118 10.96 -9.60 -3.32
CA SER A 118 9.70 -9.89 -2.65
C SER A 118 9.87 -11.05 -1.70
N LYS A 119 8.96 -11.15 -0.73
CA LYS A 119 8.86 -12.27 0.19
C LYS A 119 7.40 -12.54 0.49
N GLN A 120 6.94 -13.74 0.19
CA GLN A 120 5.63 -14.20 0.62
C GLN A 120 5.62 -14.39 2.14
N ILE A 121 4.64 -13.79 2.80
CA ILE A 121 4.49 -13.82 4.26
C ILE A 121 3.36 -14.78 4.65
N SER A 122 2.30 -14.85 3.83
CA SER A 122 1.18 -15.79 3.97
C SER A 122 0.56 -16.06 2.61
N ASP A 123 -0.46 -16.92 2.55
CA ASP A 123 -1.14 -17.32 1.30
C ASP A 123 -1.73 -16.14 0.52
N ASN A 124 -2.05 -15.05 1.21
CA ASN A 124 -2.66 -13.85 0.61
C ASN A 124 -1.87 -12.57 0.85
N TYR A 125 -0.62 -12.66 1.34
CA TYR A 125 0.20 -11.49 1.64
C TYR A 125 1.64 -11.68 1.17
N VAL A 126 2.11 -10.75 0.35
CA VAL A 126 3.50 -10.61 -0.10
C VAL A 126 4.03 -9.26 0.35
N MET A 127 5.24 -9.23 0.89
CA MET A 127 6.03 -8.01 1.04
C MET A 127 6.88 -7.83 -0.19
N VAL A 128 6.69 -6.73 -0.92
CA VAL A 128 7.51 -6.32 -2.05
C VAL A 128 8.49 -5.27 -1.58
N ASN A 129 9.78 -5.51 -1.78
CA ASN A 129 10.84 -4.58 -1.40
C ASN A 129 11.23 -3.73 -2.60
N SER A 130 11.38 -2.43 -2.39
CA SER A 130 11.84 -1.49 -3.40
C SER A 130 12.76 -0.43 -2.82
N LYS A 131 13.43 0.30 -3.70
CA LYS A 131 14.18 1.50 -3.38
C LYS A 131 13.60 2.66 -4.17
N MET A 132 13.34 3.75 -3.50
CA MET A 132 13.10 5.04 -4.12
C MET A 132 14.44 5.73 -4.28
N VAL A 133 14.80 6.06 -5.52
CA VAL A 133 16.12 6.60 -5.89
C VAL A 133 15.93 8.00 -6.47
N SER A 134 16.53 9.02 -5.85
CA SER A 134 16.62 10.35 -6.43
C SER A 134 17.80 10.41 -7.40
N LYS A 135 17.54 10.85 -8.64
CA LYS A 135 18.59 10.99 -9.65
C LYS A 135 19.52 12.17 -9.38
N LYS A 136 19.01 13.21 -8.69
CA LYS A 136 19.77 14.43 -8.38
C LYS A 136 20.67 14.26 -7.16
N GLU A 137 20.14 13.62 -6.12
CA GLU A 137 20.79 13.56 -4.83
C GLU A 137 21.52 12.24 -4.59
N GLY A 138 21.27 11.22 -5.44
CA GLY A 138 21.83 9.88 -5.27
C GLY A 138 21.36 9.16 -4.02
N GLN A 139 20.38 9.75 -3.28
CA GLN A 139 19.84 9.18 -2.07
C GLN A 139 18.89 8.02 -2.41
N GLU A 140 19.06 6.91 -1.72
CA GLU A 140 18.18 5.75 -1.80
C GLU A 140 17.38 5.62 -0.51
N ILE A 141 16.07 5.50 -0.63
CA ILE A 141 15.13 5.31 0.48
C ILE A 141 14.48 3.94 0.33
N ALA A 142 14.54 3.11 1.36
CA ALA A 142 13.88 1.81 1.36
C ALA A 142 12.37 1.99 1.48
N VAL A 143 11.62 1.34 0.57
CA VAL A 143 10.15 1.35 0.56
C VAL A 143 9.66 -0.08 0.39
N ASP A 144 9.00 -0.60 1.43
CA ASP A 144 8.38 -1.91 1.40
C ASP A 144 6.87 -1.79 1.26
N TRP A 145 6.29 -2.59 0.36
CA TRP A 145 4.88 -2.58 0.01
C TRP A 145 4.22 -3.84 0.58
N ARG A 146 3.23 -3.67 1.42
CA ARG A 146 2.41 -4.79 1.92
C ARG A 146 1.28 -5.06 0.94
N VAL A 147 1.51 -6.01 0.02
CA VAL A 147 0.56 -6.38 -1.03
C VAL A 147 -0.29 -7.55 -0.59
N PHE A 148 -1.59 -7.41 -0.69
CA PHE A 148 -2.57 -8.45 -0.34
C PHE A 148 -3.38 -8.86 -1.55
N LYS A 149 -3.75 -10.13 -1.59
CA LYS A 149 -4.73 -10.66 -2.54
C LYS A 149 -6.09 -10.73 -1.86
N ILE A 150 -7.07 -9.95 -2.37
CA ILE A 150 -8.43 -9.86 -1.84
C ILE A 150 -9.40 -10.05 -3.01
N ASN A 151 -10.26 -11.08 -2.94
CA ASN A 151 -11.20 -11.39 -4.02
C ASN A 151 -10.51 -11.42 -5.40
N ASP A 152 -9.38 -12.13 -5.48
CA ASP A 152 -8.51 -12.26 -6.66
C ASP A 152 -7.90 -10.96 -7.21
N LYS A 153 -8.00 -9.85 -6.47
CA LYS A 153 -7.35 -8.59 -6.81
C LYS A 153 -6.15 -8.33 -5.89
N LEU A 154 -5.08 -7.80 -6.46
CA LEU A 154 -3.95 -7.29 -5.70
C LEU A 154 -4.25 -5.87 -5.23
N VAL A 155 -3.96 -5.60 -3.96
CA VAL A 155 -4.10 -4.28 -3.34
C VAL A 155 -2.98 -4.05 -2.34
N VAL A 156 -2.56 -2.81 -2.18
CA VAL A 156 -1.64 -2.40 -1.11
C VAL A 156 -2.44 -2.03 0.15
N ARG A 157 -2.00 -2.50 1.31
CA ARG A 157 -2.58 -2.13 2.62
C ARG A 157 -1.66 -1.29 3.48
N ASP A 158 -0.38 -1.22 3.16
CA ASP A 158 0.58 -0.40 3.89
C ASP A 158 1.84 -0.15 3.06
N LEU A 159 2.46 0.99 3.31
CA LEU A 159 3.82 1.30 2.91
C LEU A 159 4.69 1.42 4.15
N VAL A 160 5.84 0.80 4.11
CA VAL A 160 6.85 0.90 5.16
C VAL A 160 8.05 1.64 4.57
N VAL A 161 8.26 2.87 4.99
CA VAL A 161 9.36 3.73 4.53
C VAL A 161 10.42 3.79 5.61
N GLU A 162 11.65 3.38 5.29
CA GLU A 162 12.76 3.32 6.27
C GLU A 162 12.35 2.61 7.58
N GLY A 163 11.59 1.51 7.47
CA GLY A 163 11.10 0.74 8.61
C GLY A 163 9.86 1.31 9.31
N LEU A 164 9.37 2.48 8.92
CA LEU A 164 8.18 3.13 9.50
C LEU A 164 6.93 2.84 8.67
N SER A 165 5.95 2.16 9.28
CA SER A 165 4.65 1.89 8.66
C SER A 165 3.80 3.16 8.59
N LEU A 166 3.44 3.61 7.38
CA LEU A 166 2.61 4.79 7.19
C LEU A 166 1.18 4.57 7.72
N ALA A 167 0.64 3.36 7.57
CA ALA A 167 -0.67 3.02 8.12
C ALA A 167 -0.70 3.10 9.65
N LYS A 168 0.36 2.61 10.34
CA LYS A 168 0.46 2.71 11.79
C LYS A 168 0.61 4.15 12.27
N THR A 169 1.42 4.95 11.58
CA THR A 169 1.60 6.38 11.89
C THR A 169 0.25 7.11 11.77
N GLN A 170 -0.47 6.90 10.67
CA GLN A 170 -1.79 7.51 10.47
C GLN A 170 -2.80 7.08 11.54
N ARG A 171 -2.76 5.80 11.95
CA ARG A 171 -3.60 5.31 13.06
C ARG A 171 -3.27 5.99 14.38
N GLN A 172 -2.01 6.23 14.68
CA GLN A 172 -1.59 6.92 15.91
C GLN A 172 -2.07 8.38 15.91
N GLU A 173 -1.93 9.09 14.78
CA GLU A 173 -2.45 10.44 14.62
C GLU A 173 -3.97 10.50 14.83
N PHE A 174 -4.72 9.61 14.19
CA PHE A 174 -6.18 9.58 14.34
C PHE A 174 -6.60 9.18 15.75
N SER A 175 -5.89 8.25 16.39
CA SER A 175 -6.15 7.89 17.78
C SER A 175 -5.96 9.08 18.73
N SER A 176 -4.96 9.92 18.49
CA SER A 176 -4.72 11.14 19.27
C SER A 176 -5.86 12.17 19.07
N ILE A 177 -6.33 12.36 17.83
CA ILE A 177 -7.45 13.25 17.54
C ILE A 177 -8.75 12.73 18.16
N LEU A 178 -9.03 11.43 18.03
CA LEU A 178 -10.21 10.79 18.62
C LEU A 178 -10.21 10.91 20.14
N ALA A 179 -9.07 10.73 20.79
CA ALA A 179 -8.96 10.85 22.23
C ALA A 179 -9.15 12.30 22.73
N SER A 180 -8.70 13.30 21.96
CA SER A 180 -8.74 14.71 22.38
C SER A 180 -9.98 15.47 21.91
N LYS A 181 -10.54 15.12 20.75
CA LYS A 181 -11.62 15.88 20.07
C LYS A 181 -12.83 15.04 19.68
N GLY A 182 -12.78 13.73 19.93
CA GLY A 182 -13.85 12.80 19.57
C GLY A 182 -13.97 12.57 18.06
N PHE A 183 -15.05 11.87 17.68
CA PHE A 183 -15.32 11.51 16.28
C PHE A 183 -15.54 12.75 15.40
N ASP A 184 -16.36 13.72 15.87
CA ASP A 184 -16.63 14.94 15.10
C ASP A 184 -15.39 15.77 14.85
N GLY A 185 -14.47 15.80 15.84
CA GLY A 185 -13.16 16.44 15.69
C GLY A 185 -12.27 15.76 14.66
N LEU A 186 -12.33 14.43 14.54
CA LEU A 186 -11.64 13.70 13.46
C LEU A 186 -12.22 14.05 12.10
N ILE A 187 -13.54 13.96 11.92
CA ILE A 187 -14.21 14.30 10.66
C ILE A 187 -13.87 15.74 10.24
N LYS A 188 -13.97 16.69 11.16
CA LYS A 188 -13.61 18.08 10.91
C LYS A 188 -12.15 18.24 10.45
N SER A 189 -11.21 17.53 11.07
CA SER A 189 -9.81 17.58 10.68
C SER A 189 -9.56 17.03 9.27
N LEU A 190 -10.27 15.96 8.88
CA LEU A 190 -10.21 15.41 7.53
C LEU A 190 -10.81 16.39 6.50
N ASP A 191 -11.97 16.97 6.79
CA ASP A 191 -12.63 17.93 5.90
C ASP A 191 -11.78 19.20 5.71
N GLU A 192 -11.17 19.71 6.77
CA GLU A 192 -10.25 20.85 6.69
C GLU A 192 -9.04 20.55 5.79
N PHE A 193 -8.51 19.33 5.85
CA PHE A 193 -7.43 18.90 4.96
C PHE A 193 -7.91 18.83 3.50
N ILE A 194 -9.08 18.24 3.27
CA ILE A 194 -9.69 18.09 1.93
C ILE A 194 -9.90 19.45 1.27
N LEU A 195 -10.39 20.44 2.04
CA LEU A 195 -10.66 21.79 1.52
C LEU A 195 -9.40 22.57 1.15
N LYS A 196 -8.25 22.24 1.75
CA LYS A 196 -6.97 22.93 1.50
C LYS A 196 -6.20 22.37 0.31
N ASN A 197 -6.52 21.15 -0.15
CA ASN A 197 -5.78 20.39 -1.16
C ASN A 197 -6.67 19.93 -2.32
#